data_c222967f2d1f4eb30134e27b34f54fad
#
_entry.id   c222967f2d1f4eb30134e27b34f54fad
#
_cell.length_a   1.000
_cell.length_b   1.000
_cell.length_c   1.000
_cell.angle_alpha   90.00
_cell.angle_beta   90.00
_cell.angle_gamma   90.00
#
_symmetry.space_group_name_H-M   'P 1'
#
loop_
_entity.id
_entity.type
_entity.pdbx_description
1 polymer ?
#
loop_
_entity_poly.entity_id
_entity_poly.type
_entity_poly.pdbx_seq_one_letter_code
_entity_poly.pdbx_strand_id
1 'polypeptide(L)'
;MLGPLLLMFGLARTDAATASLLLTLEGAATALMAWFIFHENFDRRIAVGMVSLVVGAAVLSWSGAPSFDSIVGPLAIASACVAWGLDNNLTRKVSLADPLQIAMLKGLIAGPFNLILGLGISREAPSLSGVLLSGVVGFVGYGVSLALFVVALRGLGTARTGAYFSTAPFIGSAVAVIVFGEPVTAQLLVAGALMAIGVWLHLTEHHEHEHLHEALVHTHSHVHDIHHRHAHIASDPPAEPHTHSHEHKPMRHRHPHLPDMHHTHLHS
;
A
#
# COMPACT_ATOMS: atom_id res chain seq x y z
N MET A 1 -10.68 9.28 0.98
CA MET A 1 -11.85 9.82 0.28
C MET A 1 -11.57 10.16 -1.18
N LEU A 2 -10.51 10.94 -1.50
CA LEU A 2 -10.20 11.33 -2.89
C LEU A 2 -9.72 10.16 -3.78
N GLY A 3 -8.94 9.22 -3.26
CA GLY A 3 -8.37 8.12 -4.02
C GLY A 3 -9.41 7.31 -4.81
N PRO A 4 -10.45 6.75 -4.18
CA PRO A 4 -11.49 6.00 -4.89
C PRO A 4 -12.23 6.81 -5.96
N LEU A 5 -12.49 8.10 -5.72
CA LEU A 5 -13.15 8.96 -6.70
C LEU A 5 -12.28 9.17 -7.94
N LEU A 6 -11.00 9.48 -7.75
CA LEU A 6 -10.04 9.66 -8.82
C LEU A 6 -9.82 8.35 -9.59
N LEU A 7 -9.79 7.21 -8.88
CA LEU A 7 -9.70 5.90 -9.52
C LEU A 7 -10.92 5.63 -10.41
N MET A 8 -12.15 5.79 -9.90
CA MET A 8 -13.37 5.55 -10.67
C MET A 8 -13.45 6.46 -11.92
N PHE A 9 -13.06 7.71 -11.75
CA PHE A 9 -12.99 8.65 -12.87
C PHE A 9 -11.95 8.24 -13.92
N GLY A 10 -10.79 7.74 -13.49
CA GLY A 10 -9.73 7.24 -14.34
C GLY A 10 -10.11 5.94 -15.07
N LEU A 11 -10.71 4.97 -14.33
CA LEU A 11 -11.19 3.71 -14.89
C LEU A 11 -12.26 3.89 -15.99
N ALA A 12 -13.09 4.91 -15.88
CA ALA A 12 -14.08 5.21 -16.91
C ALA A 12 -13.45 5.71 -18.23
N ARG A 13 -12.13 5.97 -18.26
CA ARG A 13 -11.38 6.59 -19.38
C ARG A 13 -10.10 5.84 -19.77
N THR A 14 -9.83 4.71 -19.15
CA THR A 14 -8.60 3.93 -19.35
C THR A 14 -8.99 2.46 -19.40
N ASP A 15 -8.40 1.69 -20.30
CA ASP A 15 -8.57 0.24 -20.36
C ASP A 15 -8.11 -0.42 -19.05
N ALA A 16 -8.73 -1.54 -18.70
CA ALA A 16 -8.56 -2.15 -17.40
C ALA A 16 -7.14 -2.69 -17.17
N ALA A 17 -6.48 -3.21 -18.23
CA ALA A 17 -5.09 -3.67 -18.14
C ALA A 17 -4.13 -2.52 -17.86
N THR A 18 -4.25 -1.40 -18.59
CA THR A 18 -3.46 -0.17 -18.38
C THR A 18 -3.74 0.41 -16.99
N ALA A 19 -5.01 0.55 -16.62
CA ALA A 19 -5.40 1.07 -15.31
C ALA A 19 -4.84 0.24 -14.17
N SER A 20 -4.88 -1.09 -14.30
CA SER A 20 -4.32 -1.99 -13.28
C SER A 20 -2.82 -1.81 -13.12
N LEU A 21 -2.05 -1.76 -14.21
CA LEU A 21 -0.60 -1.53 -14.13
C LEU A 21 -0.26 -0.15 -13.55
N LEU A 22 -1.02 0.89 -13.88
CA LEU A 22 -0.80 2.24 -13.33
C LEU A 22 -0.93 2.27 -11.80
N LEU A 23 -1.68 1.35 -11.18
CA LEU A 23 -1.78 1.25 -9.73
C LEU A 23 -0.44 0.88 -9.05
N THR A 24 0.56 0.37 -9.79
CA THR A 24 1.91 0.18 -9.24
C THR A 24 2.56 1.51 -8.79
N LEU A 25 2.09 2.65 -9.33
CA LEU A 25 2.55 3.99 -8.92
C LEU A 25 2.22 4.30 -7.46
N GLU A 26 1.27 3.59 -6.83
CA GLU A 26 0.99 3.77 -5.40
C GLU A 26 2.22 3.48 -4.54
N GLY A 27 2.97 2.41 -4.87
CA GLY A 27 4.22 2.09 -4.19
C GLY A 27 5.28 3.20 -4.35
N ALA A 28 5.43 3.73 -5.58
CA ALA A 28 6.34 4.84 -5.84
C ALA A 28 5.93 6.12 -5.10
N ALA A 29 4.63 6.45 -5.10
CA ALA A 29 4.09 7.62 -4.39
C ALA A 29 4.28 7.49 -2.86
N THR A 30 4.04 6.29 -2.32
CA THR A 30 4.25 6.01 -0.89
C THR A 30 5.73 6.20 -0.51
N ALA A 31 6.67 5.64 -1.31
CA ALA A 31 8.10 5.75 -1.07
C ALA A 31 8.61 7.20 -1.20
N LEU A 32 8.13 7.95 -2.21
CA LEU A 32 8.48 9.37 -2.37
C LEU A 32 8.04 10.20 -1.16
N MET A 33 6.83 10.00 -0.67
CA MET A 33 6.33 10.72 0.50
C MET A 33 7.06 10.32 1.77
N ALA A 34 7.37 9.03 1.94
CA ALA A 34 8.19 8.56 3.05
C ALA A 34 9.54 9.28 3.09
N TRP A 35 10.18 9.43 1.93
CA TRP A 35 11.45 10.14 1.81
C TRP A 35 11.32 11.65 2.08
N PHE A 36 10.48 12.37 1.30
CA PHE A 36 10.44 13.85 1.34
C PHE A 36 9.70 14.43 2.55
N ILE A 37 8.62 13.78 3.01
CA ILE A 37 7.76 14.31 4.08
C ILE A 37 8.14 13.71 5.43
N PHE A 38 8.49 12.41 5.44
CA PHE A 38 8.76 11.68 6.68
C PHE A 38 10.25 11.47 6.93
N HIS A 39 11.14 11.98 6.01
CA HIS A 39 12.59 11.95 6.13
C HIS A 39 13.16 10.54 6.34
N GLU A 40 12.53 9.53 5.73
CA GLU A 40 13.04 8.16 5.76
C GLU A 40 14.25 8.01 4.83
N ASN A 41 15.10 7.06 5.14
CA ASN A 41 16.29 6.78 4.33
C ASN A 41 15.92 6.37 2.91
N PHE A 42 16.73 6.86 1.96
CA PHE A 42 16.52 6.67 0.56
C PHE A 42 17.74 5.99 -0.08
N ASP A 43 17.55 4.76 -0.55
CA ASP A 43 18.60 4.04 -1.28
C ASP A 43 18.50 4.27 -2.79
N ARG A 44 19.65 4.13 -3.46
CA ARG A 44 19.74 4.21 -4.93
C ARG A 44 18.85 3.17 -5.63
N ARG A 45 18.66 1.99 -5.04
CA ARG A 45 17.78 0.95 -5.58
C ARG A 45 16.32 1.40 -5.60
N ILE A 46 15.85 2.02 -4.52
CA ILE A 46 14.51 2.61 -4.45
C ILE A 46 14.38 3.70 -5.52
N ALA A 47 15.39 4.58 -5.67
CA ALA A 47 15.40 5.62 -6.70
C ALA A 47 15.23 5.04 -8.11
N VAL A 48 16.05 4.05 -8.47
CA VAL A 48 15.99 3.39 -9.78
C VAL A 48 14.66 2.68 -9.95
N GLY A 49 14.15 2.02 -8.92
CA GLY A 49 12.84 1.39 -8.91
C GLY A 49 11.71 2.38 -9.20
N MET A 50 11.70 3.53 -8.52
CA MET A 50 10.72 4.60 -8.75
C MET A 50 10.80 5.16 -10.17
N VAL A 51 12.01 5.44 -10.66
CA VAL A 51 12.21 5.90 -12.05
C VAL A 51 11.65 4.87 -13.03
N SER A 52 11.93 3.58 -12.81
CA SER A 52 11.41 2.49 -13.65
C SER A 52 9.88 2.45 -13.67
N LEU A 53 9.23 2.61 -12.49
CA LEU A 53 7.76 2.68 -12.38
C LEU A 53 7.20 3.89 -13.15
N VAL A 54 7.79 5.08 -12.96
CA VAL A 54 7.34 6.30 -13.62
C VAL A 54 7.55 6.24 -15.13
N VAL A 55 8.69 5.73 -15.60
CA VAL A 55 8.96 5.53 -17.03
C VAL A 55 7.99 4.51 -17.62
N GLY A 56 7.73 3.39 -16.93
CA GLY A 56 6.72 2.41 -17.33
C GLY A 56 5.33 3.04 -17.47
N ALA A 57 4.92 3.86 -16.50
CA ALA A 57 3.64 4.57 -16.56
C ALA A 57 3.59 5.58 -17.73
N ALA A 58 4.69 6.30 -17.98
CA ALA A 58 4.78 7.22 -19.13
C ALA A 58 4.70 6.48 -20.47
N VAL A 59 5.41 5.35 -20.60
CA VAL A 59 5.31 4.48 -21.78
C VAL A 59 3.88 4.01 -21.96
N LEU A 60 3.24 3.52 -20.91
CA LEU A 60 1.88 2.98 -20.97
C LEU A 60 0.84 4.03 -21.35
N SER A 61 1.03 5.26 -20.89
CA SER A 61 0.12 6.39 -21.15
C SER A 61 0.40 7.09 -22.50
N TRP A 62 1.42 6.67 -23.25
CA TRP A 62 1.80 7.29 -24.51
C TRP A 62 0.89 6.85 -25.65
N SER A 63 0.08 7.75 -26.17
CA SER A 63 -0.91 7.47 -27.23
C SER A 63 -0.43 7.85 -28.66
N GLY A 64 0.88 8.10 -28.83
CA GLY A 64 1.47 8.49 -30.13
C GLY A 64 1.20 9.95 -30.52
N ALA A 65 -0.03 10.41 -30.42
CA ALA A 65 -0.40 11.83 -30.50
C ALA A 65 -1.12 12.20 -29.20
N PRO A 66 -0.43 12.78 -28.21
CA PRO A 66 -1.03 13.09 -26.92
C PRO A 66 -2.15 14.12 -27.12
N SER A 67 -3.37 13.70 -26.88
CA SER A 67 -4.52 14.59 -26.71
C SER A 67 -4.78 14.77 -25.21
N PHE A 68 -5.38 15.89 -24.85
CA PHE A 68 -5.75 16.14 -23.45
C PHE A 68 -6.64 15.00 -22.90
N ASP A 69 -7.57 14.51 -23.72
CA ASP A 69 -8.50 13.45 -23.36
C ASP A 69 -7.80 12.09 -23.11
N SER A 70 -6.73 11.78 -23.85
CA SER A 70 -6.01 10.51 -23.67
C SER A 70 -5.17 10.46 -22.40
N ILE A 71 -4.81 11.61 -21.83
CA ILE A 71 -3.95 11.70 -20.63
C ILE A 71 -4.77 11.81 -19.35
N VAL A 72 -6.01 12.31 -19.42
CA VAL A 72 -6.84 12.58 -18.23
C VAL A 72 -7.12 11.33 -17.41
N GLY A 73 -7.40 10.19 -18.04
CA GLY A 73 -7.63 8.91 -17.35
C GLY A 73 -6.40 8.45 -16.55
N PRO A 74 -5.24 8.24 -17.20
CA PRO A 74 -3.99 7.90 -16.54
C PRO A 74 -3.58 8.88 -15.43
N LEU A 75 -3.72 10.19 -15.65
CA LEU A 75 -3.42 11.20 -14.62
C LEU A 75 -4.35 11.11 -13.41
N ALA A 76 -5.62 10.80 -13.62
CA ALA A 76 -6.55 10.59 -12.51
C ALA A 76 -6.15 9.36 -11.68
N ILE A 77 -5.74 8.25 -12.31
CA ILE A 77 -5.24 7.05 -11.61
C ILE A 77 -3.95 7.37 -10.86
N ALA A 78 -2.99 8.05 -11.50
CA ALA A 78 -1.77 8.48 -10.83
C ALA A 78 -2.05 9.39 -9.62
N SER A 79 -3.02 10.30 -9.74
CA SER A 79 -3.46 11.16 -8.63
C SER A 79 -4.12 10.36 -7.50
N ALA A 80 -4.87 9.29 -7.84
CA ALA A 80 -5.40 8.35 -6.85
C ALA A 80 -4.25 7.65 -6.08
N CYS A 81 -3.21 7.21 -6.78
CA CYS A 81 -2.01 6.60 -6.19
C CYS A 81 -1.29 7.56 -5.23
N VAL A 82 -1.18 8.85 -5.61
CA VAL A 82 -0.64 9.90 -4.70
C VAL A 82 -1.51 10.05 -3.46
N ALA A 83 -2.84 10.08 -3.60
CA ALA A 83 -3.75 10.18 -2.46
C ALA A 83 -3.65 8.96 -1.53
N TRP A 84 -3.48 7.75 -2.07
CA TRP A 84 -3.26 6.53 -1.28
C TRP A 84 -1.86 6.46 -0.69
N GLY A 85 -0.84 6.93 -1.40
CA GLY A 85 0.52 7.05 -0.85
C GLY A 85 0.55 7.93 0.40
N LEU A 86 -0.17 9.04 0.40
CA LEU A 86 -0.34 9.89 1.59
C LEU A 86 -1.11 9.17 2.70
N ASP A 87 -2.21 8.50 2.36
CA ASP A 87 -3.03 7.74 3.30
C ASP A 87 -2.25 6.60 3.96
N ASN A 88 -1.42 5.87 3.20
CA ASN A 88 -0.57 4.80 3.69
C ASN A 88 0.45 5.32 4.72
N ASN A 89 1.13 6.41 4.41
CA ASN A 89 2.10 7.02 5.32
C ASN A 89 1.45 7.57 6.60
N LEU A 90 0.27 8.19 6.50
CA LEU A 90 -0.49 8.66 7.67
C LEU A 90 -1.02 7.48 8.51
N THR A 91 -1.53 6.44 7.86
CA THR A 91 -2.03 5.23 8.52
C THR A 91 -0.92 4.52 9.27
N ARG A 92 0.29 4.47 8.71
CA ARG A 92 1.46 3.91 9.39
C ARG A 92 1.71 4.55 10.75
N LYS A 93 1.53 5.87 10.89
CA LYS A 93 1.70 6.57 12.17
C LYS A 93 0.70 6.16 13.26
N VAL A 94 -0.48 5.69 12.87
CA VAL A 94 -1.54 5.25 13.79
C VAL A 94 -1.73 3.73 13.82
N SER A 95 -0.84 2.98 13.18
CA SER A 95 -0.98 1.53 12.97
C SER A 95 -0.79 0.67 14.25
N LEU A 96 -0.43 1.28 15.39
CA LEU A 96 -0.50 0.63 16.72
C LEU A 96 -1.94 0.34 17.15
N ALA A 97 -2.92 1.09 16.65
CA ALA A 97 -4.33 0.84 16.92
C ALA A 97 -4.83 -0.40 16.18
N ASP A 98 -6.00 -0.92 16.56
CA ASP A 98 -6.59 -2.09 15.90
C ASP A 98 -6.84 -1.80 14.40
N PRO A 99 -6.22 -2.57 13.51
CA PRO A 99 -6.35 -2.37 12.06
C PRO A 99 -7.77 -2.51 11.53
N LEU A 100 -8.59 -3.35 12.17
CA LEU A 100 -10.01 -3.50 11.80
C LEU A 100 -10.78 -2.23 12.16
N GLN A 101 -10.47 -1.60 13.30
CA GLN A 101 -11.06 -0.31 13.68
C GLN A 101 -10.66 0.79 12.71
N ILE A 102 -9.39 0.83 12.28
CA ILE A 102 -8.92 1.81 11.28
C ILE A 102 -9.68 1.61 9.96
N ALA A 103 -9.78 0.37 9.47
CA ALA A 103 -10.50 0.05 8.24
C ALA A 103 -11.99 0.41 8.33
N MET A 104 -12.63 0.07 9.46
CA MET A 104 -14.03 0.40 9.73
C MET A 104 -14.27 1.92 9.74
N LEU A 105 -13.45 2.69 10.45
CA LEU A 105 -13.58 4.16 10.53
C LEU A 105 -13.37 4.80 9.15
N LYS A 106 -12.37 4.34 8.39
CA LYS A 106 -12.15 4.79 7.00
C LYS A 106 -13.37 4.50 6.12
N GLY A 107 -13.93 3.31 6.21
CA GLY A 107 -15.12 2.92 5.45
C GLY A 107 -16.37 3.73 5.83
N LEU A 108 -16.61 3.93 7.13
CA LEU A 108 -17.76 4.70 7.64
C LEU A 108 -17.69 6.18 7.27
N ILE A 109 -16.51 6.73 7.10
CA ILE A 109 -16.34 8.14 6.70
C ILE A 109 -16.34 8.27 5.17
N ALA A 110 -15.55 7.46 4.47
CA ALA A 110 -15.39 7.56 3.02
C ALA A 110 -16.61 7.08 2.25
N GLY A 111 -17.31 6.03 2.73
CA GLY A 111 -18.47 5.45 2.07
C GLY A 111 -19.62 6.44 1.91
N PRO A 112 -20.19 6.97 2.99
CA PRO A 112 -21.26 7.97 2.91
C PRO A 112 -20.88 9.22 2.15
N PHE A 113 -19.66 9.72 2.33
CA PHE A 113 -19.16 10.89 1.60
C PHE A 113 -19.15 10.66 0.09
N ASN A 114 -18.56 9.55 -0.37
CA ASN A 114 -18.49 9.21 -1.79
C ASN A 114 -19.88 8.91 -2.37
N LEU A 115 -20.77 8.29 -1.59
CA LEU A 115 -22.15 8.05 -2.00
C LEU A 115 -22.92 9.35 -2.21
N ILE A 116 -22.88 10.26 -1.24
CA ILE A 116 -23.54 11.58 -1.34
C ILE A 116 -23.00 12.36 -2.54
N LEU A 117 -21.68 12.36 -2.74
CA LEU A 117 -21.06 13.04 -3.86
C LEU A 117 -21.47 12.38 -5.20
N GLY A 118 -21.48 11.06 -5.29
CA GLY A 118 -21.90 10.32 -6.47
C GLY A 118 -23.36 10.60 -6.84
N LEU A 119 -24.28 10.56 -5.89
CA LEU A 119 -25.70 10.92 -6.09
C LEU A 119 -25.89 12.38 -6.49
N GLY A 120 -25.08 13.28 -5.94
CA GLY A 120 -25.10 14.70 -6.30
C GLY A 120 -24.63 14.99 -7.73
N ILE A 121 -23.67 14.22 -8.23
CA ILE A 121 -23.13 14.35 -9.59
C ILE A 121 -24.05 13.68 -10.62
N SER A 122 -24.42 12.42 -10.38
CA SER A 122 -25.21 11.64 -11.35
C SER A 122 -26.67 12.10 -11.43
N ARG A 123 -27.21 12.65 -10.34
CA ARG A 123 -28.63 13.03 -10.18
C ARG A 123 -29.62 11.88 -10.43
N GLU A 124 -29.14 10.67 -10.57
CA GLU A 124 -29.91 9.46 -10.79
C GLU A 124 -29.62 8.46 -9.67
N ALA A 125 -30.65 7.78 -9.20
CA ALA A 125 -30.48 6.69 -8.26
C ALA A 125 -29.85 5.49 -8.98
N PRO A 126 -28.81 4.85 -8.40
CA PRO A 126 -28.22 3.67 -9.00
C PRO A 126 -29.24 2.53 -9.05
N SER A 127 -29.13 1.69 -10.07
CA SER A 127 -29.96 0.48 -10.17
C SER A 127 -29.66 -0.49 -9.00
N LEU A 128 -30.65 -1.27 -8.59
CA LEU A 128 -30.48 -2.25 -7.53
C LEU A 128 -29.33 -3.23 -7.82
N SER A 129 -29.20 -3.68 -9.07
CA SER A 129 -28.10 -4.54 -9.52
C SER A 129 -26.75 -3.83 -9.40
N GLY A 130 -26.68 -2.55 -9.76
CA GLY A 130 -25.47 -1.73 -9.58
C GLY A 130 -25.06 -1.59 -8.11
N VAL A 131 -26.03 -1.35 -7.21
CA VAL A 131 -25.78 -1.28 -5.76
C VAL A 131 -25.26 -2.62 -5.23
N LEU A 132 -25.90 -3.73 -5.61
CA LEU A 132 -25.49 -5.06 -5.14
C LEU A 132 -24.11 -5.45 -5.64
N LEU A 133 -23.83 -5.24 -6.93
CA LEU A 133 -22.50 -5.53 -7.51
C LEU A 133 -21.40 -4.64 -6.87
N SER A 134 -21.66 -3.35 -6.75
CA SER A 134 -20.70 -2.43 -6.08
C SER A 134 -20.53 -2.81 -4.60
N GLY A 135 -21.58 -3.26 -3.93
CA GLY A 135 -21.51 -3.75 -2.57
C GLY A 135 -20.62 -4.99 -2.45
N VAL A 136 -20.76 -5.97 -3.35
CA VAL A 136 -19.91 -7.17 -3.37
C VAL A 136 -18.45 -6.78 -3.67
N VAL A 137 -18.20 -5.95 -4.69
CA VAL A 137 -16.85 -5.49 -5.02
C VAL A 137 -16.23 -4.70 -3.86
N GLY A 138 -16.98 -3.80 -3.23
CA GLY A 138 -16.51 -3.05 -2.08
C GLY A 138 -16.23 -3.93 -0.87
N PHE A 139 -17.11 -4.89 -0.57
CA PHE A 139 -16.92 -5.81 0.55
C PHE A 139 -15.71 -6.73 0.33
N VAL A 140 -15.59 -7.37 -0.83
CA VAL A 140 -14.49 -8.29 -1.12
C VAL A 140 -13.20 -7.54 -1.41
N GLY A 141 -13.24 -6.55 -2.30
CA GLY A 141 -12.05 -5.84 -2.80
C GLY A 141 -11.44 -4.87 -1.78
N TYR A 142 -12.27 -4.29 -0.91
CA TYR A 142 -11.77 -3.38 0.15
C TYR A 142 -11.91 -4.01 1.54
N GLY A 143 -13.07 -4.49 1.93
CA GLY A 143 -13.31 -5.00 3.29
C GLY A 143 -12.45 -6.23 3.61
N VAL A 144 -12.68 -7.32 2.88
CA VAL A 144 -11.96 -8.58 3.10
C VAL A 144 -10.48 -8.44 2.75
N SER A 145 -10.17 -7.79 1.63
CA SER A 145 -8.79 -7.58 1.18
C SER A 145 -7.97 -6.81 2.21
N LEU A 146 -8.51 -5.72 2.76
CA LEU A 146 -7.83 -4.93 3.79
C LEU A 146 -7.66 -5.72 5.10
N ALA A 147 -8.67 -6.47 5.52
CA ALA A 147 -8.56 -7.33 6.69
C ALA A 147 -7.47 -8.40 6.52
N LEU A 148 -7.43 -9.07 5.36
CA LEU A 148 -6.39 -10.05 5.04
C LEU A 148 -5.00 -9.42 4.94
N PHE A 149 -4.89 -8.21 4.38
CA PHE A 149 -3.64 -7.46 4.32
C PHE A 149 -3.09 -7.21 5.73
N VAL A 150 -3.94 -6.82 6.66
CA VAL A 150 -3.55 -6.60 8.04
C VAL A 150 -3.15 -7.88 8.76
N VAL A 151 -3.90 -8.98 8.56
CA VAL A 151 -3.54 -10.30 9.09
C VAL A 151 -2.18 -10.75 8.52
N ALA A 152 -1.96 -10.54 7.23
CA ALA A 152 -0.69 -10.84 6.57
C ALA A 152 0.47 -10.00 7.16
N LEU A 153 0.25 -8.71 7.43
CA LEU A 153 1.24 -7.86 8.11
C LEU A 153 1.68 -8.43 9.46
N ARG A 154 0.74 -8.98 10.23
CA ARG A 154 1.03 -9.58 11.54
C ARG A 154 1.76 -10.92 11.44
N GLY A 155 1.39 -11.76 10.45
CA GLY A 155 1.95 -13.12 10.30
C GLY A 155 3.21 -13.22 9.45
N LEU A 156 3.31 -12.41 8.38
CA LEU A 156 4.39 -12.47 7.40
C LEU A 156 5.40 -11.32 7.54
N GLY A 157 5.02 -10.26 8.27
CA GLY A 157 5.77 -9.02 8.35
C GLY A 157 5.53 -8.09 7.15
N THR A 158 5.98 -6.85 7.29
CA THR A 158 5.70 -5.77 6.33
C THR A 158 6.28 -6.04 4.94
N ALA A 159 7.52 -6.55 4.90
CA ALA A 159 8.22 -6.81 3.64
C ALA A 159 7.52 -7.84 2.76
N ARG A 160 7.23 -9.03 3.33
CA ARG A 160 6.58 -10.11 2.58
C ARG A 160 5.17 -9.75 2.17
N THR A 161 4.42 -9.09 3.05
CA THR A 161 3.07 -8.62 2.76
C THR A 161 3.07 -7.59 1.64
N GLY A 162 3.97 -6.61 1.68
CA GLY A 162 4.17 -5.63 0.61
C GLY A 162 4.55 -6.29 -0.72
N ALA A 163 5.43 -7.31 -0.69
CA ALA A 163 5.80 -8.09 -1.86
C ALA A 163 4.59 -8.76 -2.52
N TYR A 164 3.78 -9.48 -1.75
CA TYR A 164 2.58 -10.12 -2.27
C TYR A 164 1.57 -9.10 -2.80
N PHE A 165 1.35 -8.01 -2.07
CA PHE A 165 0.41 -6.97 -2.48
C PHE A 165 0.83 -6.29 -3.79
N SER A 166 2.12 -6.06 -4.00
CA SER A 166 2.66 -5.47 -5.23
C SER A 166 2.49 -6.33 -6.48
N THR A 167 2.09 -7.61 -6.34
CA THR A 167 1.75 -8.46 -7.49
C THR A 167 0.33 -8.22 -8.01
N ALA A 168 -0.55 -7.64 -7.19
CA ALA A 168 -1.97 -7.47 -7.53
C ALA A 168 -2.21 -6.68 -8.84
N PRO A 169 -1.51 -5.57 -9.15
CA PRO A 169 -1.66 -4.86 -10.41
C PRO A 169 -1.36 -5.72 -11.64
N PHE A 170 -0.38 -6.60 -11.57
CA PHE A 170 -0.03 -7.50 -12.68
C PHE A 170 -1.08 -8.58 -12.88
N ILE A 171 -1.62 -9.12 -11.78
CA ILE A 171 -2.73 -10.08 -11.82
C ILE A 171 -3.98 -9.40 -12.40
N GLY A 172 -4.29 -8.17 -11.96
CA GLY A 172 -5.42 -7.41 -12.49
C GLY A 172 -5.29 -7.13 -13.98
N SER A 173 -4.09 -6.77 -14.47
CA SER A 173 -3.83 -6.58 -15.90
C SER A 173 -3.98 -7.89 -16.68
N ALA A 174 -3.47 -9.01 -16.17
CA ALA A 174 -3.64 -10.31 -16.80
C ALA A 174 -5.12 -10.73 -16.86
N VAL A 175 -5.88 -10.50 -15.79
CA VAL A 175 -7.33 -10.76 -15.75
C VAL A 175 -8.05 -9.89 -16.78
N ALA A 176 -7.69 -8.61 -16.92
CA ALA A 176 -8.29 -7.71 -17.92
C ALA A 176 -8.08 -8.23 -19.34
N VAL A 177 -6.87 -8.66 -19.67
CA VAL A 177 -6.58 -9.28 -20.97
C VAL A 177 -7.39 -10.55 -21.21
N ILE A 178 -7.44 -11.44 -20.20
CA ILE A 178 -8.08 -12.76 -20.35
C ILE A 178 -9.62 -12.65 -20.35
N VAL A 179 -10.19 -11.85 -19.43
CA VAL A 179 -11.65 -11.81 -19.19
C VAL A 179 -12.32 -10.81 -20.13
N PHE A 180 -11.72 -9.63 -20.34
CA PHE A 180 -12.30 -8.60 -21.20
C PHE A 180 -11.77 -8.65 -22.63
N GLY A 181 -10.81 -9.53 -22.95
CA GLY A 181 -10.22 -9.66 -24.28
C GLY A 181 -9.41 -8.43 -24.69
N GLU A 182 -8.85 -7.70 -23.77
CA GLU A 182 -8.05 -6.53 -24.07
C GLU A 182 -6.79 -6.90 -24.87
N PRO A 183 -6.39 -6.11 -25.89
CA PRO A 183 -5.28 -6.45 -26.74
C PRO A 183 -3.95 -6.38 -26.01
N VAL A 184 -3.12 -7.40 -26.15
CA VAL A 184 -1.74 -7.39 -25.67
C VAL A 184 -0.88 -6.62 -26.66
N THR A 185 -0.61 -5.36 -26.33
CA THR A 185 0.24 -4.49 -27.17
C THR A 185 1.70 -4.60 -26.74
N ALA A 186 2.64 -4.30 -27.66
CA ALA A 186 4.06 -4.19 -27.31
C ALA A 186 4.30 -3.13 -26.21
N GLN A 187 3.52 -2.06 -26.23
CA GLN A 187 3.52 -1.00 -25.22
C GLN A 187 3.16 -1.53 -23.83
N LEU A 188 2.08 -2.34 -23.72
CA LEU A 188 1.67 -2.98 -22.47
C LEU A 188 2.77 -3.92 -21.93
N LEU A 189 3.40 -4.70 -22.81
CA LEU A 189 4.47 -5.62 -22.40
C LEU A 189 5.72 -4.87 -21.93
N VAL A 190 6.16 -3.85 -22.66
CA VAL A 190 7.33 -3.04 -22.28
C VAL A 190 7.08 -2.29 -20.97
N ALA A 191 5.93 -1.64 -20.85
CA ALA A 191 5.56 -0.95 -19.61
C ALA A 191 5.45 -1.93 -18.43
N GLY A 192 4.78 -3.06 -18.61
CA GLY A 192 4.66 -4.10 -17.60
C GLY A 192 6.01 -4.63 -17.13
N ALA A 193 6.97 -4.86 -18.06
CA ALA A 193 8.32 -5.27 -17.72
C ALA A 193 9.08 -4.22 -16.92
N LEU A 194 9.02 -2.94 -17.32
CA LEU A 194 9.62 -1.83 -16.59
C LEU A 194 9.04 -1.71 -15.17
N MET A 195 7.72 -1.82 -15.04
CA MET A 195 7.05 -1.76 -13.76
C MET A 195 7.37 -2.97 -12.88
N ALA A 196 7.47 -4.18 -13.46
CA ALA A 196 7.90 -5.38 -12.74
C ALA A 196 9.32 -5.25 -12.19
N ILE A 197 10.24 -4.68 -12.99
CA ILE A 197 11.62 -4.36 -12.54
C ILE A 197 11.58 -3.34 -11.40
N GLY A 198 10.76 -2.29 -11.52
CA GLY A 198 10.60 -1.27 -10.48
C GLY A 198 10.11 -1.85 -9.16
N VAL A 199 9.04 -2.66 -9.20
CA VAL A 199 8.52 -3.37 -8.04
C VAL A 199 9.57 -4.32 -7.47
N TRP A 200 10.26 -5.10 -8.30
CA TRP A 200 11.31 -6.01 -7.84
C TRP A 200 12.46 -5.30 -7.13
N LEU A 201 12.90 -4.13 -7.63
CA LEU A 201 13.93 -3.33 -6.98
C LEU A 201 13.49 -2.81 -5.60
N HIS A 202 12.22 -2.40 -5.46
CA HIS A 202 11.68 -2.01 -4.16
C HIS A 202 11.60 -3.19 -3.18
N LEU A 203 11.23 -4.38 -3.65
CA LEU A 203 11.05 -5.57 -2.81
C LEU A 203 12.38 -6.20 -2.38
N THR A 204 13.43 -6.02 -3.17
CA THR A 204 14.77 -6.60 -2.91
C THR A 204 15.71 -5.62 -2.24
N GLU A 205 15.19 -4.50 -1.72
CA GLU A 205 15.98 -3.63 -0.88
C GLU A 205 16.36 -4.35 0.42
N HIS A 206 17.65 -4.37 0.71
CA HIS A 206 18.20 -4.85 1.96
C HIS A 206 19.18 -3.81 2.45
N HIS A 207 18.91 -3.21 3.59
CA HIS A 207 19.90 -2.39 4.26
C HIS A 207 20.18 -2.93 5.65
N GLU A 208 21.45 -2.93 6.00
CA GLU A 208 21.94 -3.32 7.31
C GLU A 208 22.68 -2.14 7.90
N HIS A 209 22.27 -1.68 9.05
CA HIS A 209 23.04 -0.72 9.83
C HIS A 209 23.03 -1.08 11.30
N GLU A 210 24.04 -0.59 12.00
CA GLU A 210 24.11 -0.70 13.44
C GLU A 210 23.22 0.38 14.06
N HIS A 211 22.35 -0.01 14.95
CA HIS A 211 21.49 0.91 15.67
C HIS A 211 21.44 0.60 17.16
N LEU A 212 21.19 1.64 17.94
CA LEU A 212 21.02 1.59 19.35
C LEU A 212 19.54 1.67 19.69
N HIS A 213 19.02 0.64 20.33
CA HIS A 213 17.72 0.72 20.97
C HIS A 213 17.89 1.39 22.33
N GLU A 214 17.18 2.48 22.54
CA GLU A 214 17.12 3.14 23.84
C GLU A 214 16.28 2.30 24.82
N ALA A 215 16.53 2.48 26.11
CA ALA A 215 15.70 1.86 27.13
C ALA A 215 14.25 2.36 26.99
N LEU A 216 13.33 1.45 26.79
CA LEU A 216 11.91 1.78 26.60
C LEU A 216 11.06 0.90 27.53
N VAL A 217 10.18 1.53 28.30
CA VAL A 217 9.17 0.82 29.10
C VAL A 217 7.81 1.01 28.45
N HIS A 218 7.19 -0.09 28.02
CA HIS A 218 5.86 -0.03 27.43
C HIS A 218 5.08 -1.32 27.65
N THR A 219 3.80 -1.29 27.30
CA THR A 219 2.89 -2.44 27.42
C THR A 219 2.29 -2.75 26.07
N HIS A 220 2.56 -3.94 25.52
CA HIS A 220 1.92 -4.43 24.30
C HIS A 220 1.85 -5.96 24.31
N SER A 221 1.08 -6.52 23.38
CA SER A 221 1.05 -7.96 23.15
C SER A 221 2.25 -8.40 22.33
N HIS A 222 3.03 -9.35 22.84
CA HIS A 222 4.24 -9.85 22.18
C HIS A 222 4.44 -11.36 22.39
N VAL A 223 5.37 -11.90 21.59
CA VAL A 223 5.95 -13.25 21.71
C VAL A 223 7.43 -13.08 21.99
N HIS A 224 8.06 -14.03 22.64
CA HIS A 224 9.49 -13.96 22.92
C HIS A 224 10.31 -14.11 21.64
N ASP A 225 10.99 -13.05 21.26
CA ASP A 225 11.95 -13.01 20.17
C ASP A 225 13.30 -12.41 20.65
N ILE A 226 14.21 -12.14 19.72
CA ILE A 226 15.52 -11.56 20.04
C ILE A 226 15.43 -10.16 20.68
N HIS A 227 14.33 -9.43 20.46
CA HIS A 227 14.07 -8.09 20.97
C HIS A 227 13.23 -8.08 22.25
N HIS A 228 12.53 -9.19 22.55
CA HIS A 228 11.58 -9.31 23.66
C HIS A 228 12.01 -10.41 24.65
N ARG A 229 13.32 -10.51 24.93
CA ARG A 229 13.84 -11.39 25.99
C ARG A 229 13.91 -10.63 27.31
N HIS A 230 13.01 -10.92 28.22
CA HIS A 230 12.96 -10.35 29.58
C HIS A 230 12.53 -11.42 30.59
N ALA A 231 12.83 -11.15 31.87
CA ALA A 231 12.38 -12.02 32.95
C ALA A 231 10.91 -11.74 33.28
N HIS A 232 10.14 -12.81 33.49
CA HIS A 232 8.75 -12.72 33.94
C HIS A 232 8.68 -12.65 35.47
N ILE A 233 7.73 -11.89 35.98
CA ILE A 233 7.32 -11.96 37.37
C ILE A 233 6.15 -12.96 37.49
N ALA A 234 5.93 -13.44 38.72
CA ALA A 234 4.95 -14.50 38.99
C ALA A 234 3.50 -14.16 38.59
N SER A 235 3.20 -12.89 38.34
CA SER A 235 1.89 -12.41 37.88
C SER A 235 1.72 -12.34 36.36
N ASP A 236 2.78 -12.56 35.59
CA ASP A 236 2.72 -12.46 34.13
C ASP A 236 2.05 -13.70 33.52
N PRO A 237 1.24 -13.53 32.43
CA PRO A 237 0.62 -14.64 31.76
C PRO A 237 1.64 -15.64 31.20
N PRO A 238 1.52 -16.94 31.44
CA PRO A 238 2.50 -17.93 30.97
C PRO A 238 2.37 -18.31 29.49
N ALA A 239 1.28 -17.92 28.84
CA ALA A 239 0.98 -18.29 27.44
C ALA A 239 1.38 -17.18 26.47
N GLU A 240 1.85 -17.55 25.29
CA GLU A 240 2.14 -16.62 24.17
C GLU A 240 1.01 -16.62 23.13
N PRO A 241 0.67 -15.46 22.54
CA PRO A 241 1.14 -14.11 22.90
C PRO A 241 0.55 -13.61 24.23
N HIS A 242 1.32 -12.81 24.97
CA HIS A 242 0.87 -12.23 26.23
C HIS A 242 1.13 -10.71 26.29
N THR A 243 0.48 -10.04 27.25
CA THR A 243 0.54 -8.59 27.40
C THR A 243 0.90 -8.23 28.83
N HIS A 244 2.02 -7.57 29.03
CA HIS A 244 2.42 -6.98 30.29
C HIS A 244 3.36 -5.78 30.07
N SER A 245 3.61 -5.01 31.12
CA SER A 245 4.63 -3.96 31.09
C SER A 245 6.01 -4.57 31.23
N HIS A 246 6.92 -4.24 30.33
CA HIS A 246 8.31 -4.69 30.38
C HIS A 246 9.28 -3.59 29.95
N GLU A 247 10.51 -3.69 30.39
CA GLU A 247 11.60 -2.80 30.09
C GLU A 247 12.55 -3.42 29.09
N HIS A 248 12.77 -2.74 27.97
CA HIS A 248 13.84 -3.06 27.03
C HIS A 248 15.14 -2.41 27.50
N LYS A 249 16.17 -3.22 27.70
CA LYS A 249 17.51 -2.70 27.98
C LYS A 249 18.12 -2.11 26.72
N PRO A 250 18.95 -1.08 26.81
CA PRO A 250 19.67 -0.57 25.65
C PRO A 250 20.47 -1.69 24.99
N MET A 251 20.23 -1.91 23.71
CA MET A 251 20.89 -2.96 22.95
C MET A 251 21.44 -2.39 21.64
N ARG A 252 22.72 -2.64 21.38
CA ARG A 252 23.38 -2.29 20.14
C ARG A 252 23.60 -3.55 19.33
N HIS A 253 22.99 -3.60 18.14
CA HIS A 253 23.13 -4.76 17.26
C HIS A 253 22.98 -4.37 15.80
N ARG A 254 23.37 -5.27 14.92
CA ARG A 254 23.26 -5.13 13.48
C ARG A 254 22.48 -6.31 12.93
N HIS A 255 21.40 -6.04 12.22
CA HIS A 255 20.65 -7.04 11.48
C HIS A 255 20.00 -6.41 10.25
N PRO A 256 19.72 -7.19 9.19
CA PRO A 256 18.91 -6.72 8.09
C PRO A 256 17.49 -6.46 8.60
N HIS A 257 16.98 -5.25 8.38
CA HIS A 257 15.61 -4.90 8.73
C HIS A 257 14.99 -4.02 7.66
N LEU A 258 13.67 -4.08 7.61
CA LEU A 258 12.87 -3.12 6.87
C LEU A 258 12.33 -2.10 7.88
N PRO A 259 12.14 -0.84 7.46
CA PRO A 259 11.54 0.16 8.32
C PRO A 259 10.19 -0.34 8.84
N ASP A 260 10.13 -0.64 10.12
CA ASP A 260 8.92 -1.00 10.83
C ASP A 260 8.64 0.00 11.95
N MET A 261 7.58 -0.24 12.73
CA MET A 261 7.17 0.67 13.81
C MET A 261 8.08 0.66 15.03
N HIS A 262 8.88 -0.38 15.19
CA HIS A 262 9.82 -0.53 16.30
C HIS A 262 11.23 -0.01 15.95
N HIS A 263 11.47 0.31 14.67
CA HIS A 263 12.76 0.70 14.12
C HIS A 263 12.71 2.09 13.48
N THR A 264 11.99 3.04 14.09
CA THR A 264 12.01 4.45 13.70
C THR A 264 13.07 5.19 14.49
N HIS A 265 14.21 5.47 13.87
CA HIS A 265 15.26 6.31 14.45
C HIS A 265 15.81 7.27 13.40
N LEU A 266 16.22 8.44 13.88
CA LEU A 266 16.85 9.45 13.04
C LEU A 266 18.27 8.98 12.70
N HIS A 267 18.57 8.92 11.41
CA HIS A 267 19.93 8.70 10.94
C HIS A 267 20.65 10.05 10.86
N SER A 268 21.71 10.17 11.60
CA SER A 268 22.65 11.31 11.56
C SER A 268 23.62 11.16 10.41
#